data_e7bc868e8f036311655bd9aafca42aa8
#
_entry.id   e7bc868e8f036311655bd9aafca42aa8
#
_cell.length_a   1.000
_cell.length_b   1.000
_cell.length_c   1.000
_cell.angle_alpha   90.00
_cell.angle_beta   90.00
_cell.angle_gamma   90.00
#
_symmetry.space_group_name_H-M   'P 1'
#
loop_
_entity.id
_entity.type
_entity.pdbx_description
1 polymer ?
#
loop_
_entity_poly.entity_id
_entity_poly.type
_entity_poly.pdbx_seq_one_letter_code
_entity_poly.pdbx_strand_id
1 'polypeptide(L)'
;MRRLLLALSLSAGLASGAFAQSAEIEANIAAQIQAFRADDFATAFTFASPNIQRLFRNPDNFGAMVRNGYPMVWRPADVRFLELREVDGALWQKVMITDGNGRVHLLDYQMIPLTEGWKINGVQLLGAADPAA
;
A
#
# COMPACT_ATOMS: atom_id res chain seq x y z
N MET A 1 -33.25 -43.03 -19.72
CA MET A 1 -31.93 -42.52 -19.37
C MET A 1 -31.95 -41.11 -19.04
N ARG A 2 -31.51 -40.86 -17.89
CA ARG A 2 -31.63 -39.53 -17.39
C ARG A 2 -30.25 -38.99 -17.09
N ARG A 3 -29.98 -37.85 -17.58
CA ARG A 3 -28.73 -37.22 -17.32
C ARG A 3 -28.93 -36.04 -16.43
N LEU A 4 -28.30 -36.09 -15.31
CA LEU A 4 -28.28 -34.96 -14.42
C LEU A 4 -27.10 -34.13 -14.74
N LEU A 5 -27.35 -32.98 -15.35
CA LEU A 5 -26.34 -31.98 -15.53
C LEU A 5 -26.31 -31.15 -14.28
N LEU A 6 -25.38 -31.45 -13.43
CA LEU A 6 -25.09 -30.61 -12.30
C LEU A 6 -24.36 -29.38 -12.82
N ALA A 7 -25.10 -28.32 -12.97
CA ALA A 7 -24.47 -27.02 -13.20
C ALA A 7 -23.81 -26.63 -11.88
N LEU A 8 -22.54 -26.92 -11.78
CA LEU A 8 -21.76 -26.44 -10.67
C LEU A 8 -21.53 -24.94 -10.91
N SER A 9 -22.38 -24.13 -10.32
CA SER A 9 -22.16 -22.69 -10.34
C SER A 9 -21.02 -22.40 -9.39
N LEU A 10 -19.88 -22.17 -9.98
CA LEU A 10 -18.69 -21.77 -9.21
C LEU A 10 -18.86 -20.32 -8.80
N SER A 11 -19.31 -20.08 -7.60
CA SER A 11 -19.46 -18.73 -7.05
C SER A 11 -18.19 -18.28 -6.32
N ALA A 12 -17.04 -18.87 -6.62
CA ALA A 12 -15.79 -18.57 -5.93
C ALA A 12 -15.09 -17.30 -6.43
N GLY A 13 -15.61 -16.68 -7.52
CA GLY A 13 -14.89 -15.59 -8.18
C GLY A 13 -14.73 -14.32 -7.35
N LEU A 14 -15.66 -13.99 -6.47
CA LEU A 14 -15.62 -12.77 -5.68
C LEU A 14 -14.57 -12.82 -4.59
N ALA A 15 -14.43 -13.95 -3.90
CA ALA A 15 -13.43 -14.11 -2.86
C ALA A 15 -12.01 -14.10 -3.46
N SER A 16 -11.81 -14.76 -4.62
CA SER A 16 -10.53 -14.76 -5.30
C SER A 16 -10.11 -13.38 -5.76
N GLY A 17 -11.08 -12.56 -6.25
CA GLY A 17 -10.81 -11.19 -6.67
C GLY A 17 -10.36 -10.31 -5.52
N ALA A 18 -10.99 -10.45 -4.34
CA ALA A 18 -10.63 -9.67 -3.16
C ALA A 18 -9.22 -10.02 -2.66
N PHE A 19 -8.86 -11.30 -2.64
CA PHE A 19 -7.51 -11.71 -2.25
C PHE A 19 -6.45 -11.24 -3.25
N ALA A 20 -6.74 -11.33 -4.55
CA ALA A 20 -5.83 -10.86 -5.59
C ALA A 20 -5.59 -9.35 -5.49
N GLN A 21 -6.66 -8.57 -5.25
CA GLN A 21 -6.58 -7.13 -5.08
C GLN A 21 -5.73 -6.76 -3.87
N SER A 22 -5.97 -7.41 -2.74
CA SER A 22 -5.20 -7.17 -1.52
C SER A 22 -3.72 -7.51 -1.74
N ALA A 23 -3.43 -8.64 -2.37
CA ALA A 23 -2.05 -9.06 -2.65
C ALA A 23 -1.34 -8.08 -3.57
N GLU A 24 -2.02 -7.56 -4.60
CA GLU A 24 -1.43 -6.60 -5.52
C GLU A 24 -1.14 -5.25 -4.84
N ILE A 25 -2.04 -4.81 -3.97
CA ILE A 25 -1.85 -3.57 -3.21
C ILE A 25 -0.66 -3.71 -2.26
N GLU A 26 -0.60 -4.80 -1.51
CA GLU A 26 0.51 -5.06 -0.59
C GLU A 26 1.83 -5.14 -1.35
N ALA A 27 1.84 -5.81 -2.51
CA ALA A 27 3.04 -5.94 -3.33
C ALA A 27 3.52 -4.59 -3.84
N ASN A 28 2.61 -3.70 -4.21
CA ASN A 28 2.94 -2.35 -4.67
C ASN A 28 3.63 -1.56 -3.54
N ILE A 29 3.04 -1.57 -2.37
CA ILE A 29 3.60 -0.85 -1.21
C ILE A 29 4.95 -1.45 -0.81
N ALA A 30 5.03 -2.78 -0.76
CA ALA A 30 6.27 -3.46 -0.39
C ALA A 30 7.39 -3.16 -1.38
N ALA A 31 7.09 -3.12 -2.68
CA ALA A 31 8.08 -2.81 -3.71
C ALA A 31 8.60 -1.39 -3.58
N GLN A 32 7.72 -0.43 -3.25
CA GLN A 32 8.14 0.94 -3.01
C GLN A 32 9.08 1.02 -1.80
N ILE A 33 8.74 0.33 -0.71
CA ILE A 33 9.58 0.32 0.49
C ILE A 33 10.95 -0.28 0.19
N GLN A 34 10.99 -1.35 -0.61
CA GLN A 34 12.27 -1.93 -1.01
C GLN A 34 13.12 -0.96 -1.84
N ALA A 35 12.48 -0.19 -2.72
CA ALA A 35 13.18 0.84 -3.48
C ALA A 35 13.74 1.93 -2.56
N PHE A 36 12.98 2.34 -1.54
CA PHE A 36 13.49 3.29 -0.54
C PHE A 36 14.68 2.72 0.24
N ARG A 37 14.64 1.45 0.59
CA ARG A 37 15.76 0.80 1.30
C ARG A 37 17.04 0.83 0.48
N ALA A 38 16.92 0.76 -0.85
CA ALA A 38 18.04 0.82 -1.77
C ALA A 38 18.40 2.25 -2.18
N ASP A 39 17.73 3.24 -1.62
CA ASP A 39 17.85 4.65 -2.02
C ASP A 39 17.59 4.86 -3.51
N ASP A 40 16.76 3.99 -4.09
CA ASP A 40 16.36 4.08 -5.49
C ASP A 40 15.05 4.87 -5.57
N PHE A 41 15.17 6.18 -5.46
CA PHE A 41 14.01 7.07 -5.43
C PHE A 41 13.31 7.12 -6.80
N ALA A 42 14.05 6.90 -7.86
CA ALA A 42 13.45 6.85 -9.21
C ALA A 42 12.45 5.70 -9.31
N THR A 43 12.82 4.51 -8.86
CA THR A 43 11.93 3.36 -8.85
C THR A 43 10.79 3.56 -7.85
N ALA A 44 11.09 4.05 -6.63
CA ALA A 44 10.07 4.32 -5.62
C ALA A 44 9.00 5.28 -6.15
N PHE A 45 9.40 6.28 -6.92
CA PHE A 45 8.52 7.27 -7.49
C PHE A 45 7.52 6.67 -8.49
N THR A 46 7.89 5.58 -9.16
CA THR A 46 7.01 4.92 -10.13
C THR A 46 5.79 4.25 -9.48
N PHE A 47 5.85 3.95 -8.18
CA PHE A 47 4.73 3.36 -7.45
C PHE A 47 3.73 4.39 -6.96
N ALA A 48 4.07 5.66 -7.07
CA ALA A 48 3.18 6.76 -6.73
C ALA A 48 2.24 7.09 -7.90
N SER A 49 1.06 7.58 -7.57
CA SER A 49 0.06 7.96 -8.57
C SER A 49 0.52 9.16 -9.38
N PRO A 50 -0.09 9.39 -10.55
CA PRO A 50 0.19 10.59 -11.34
C PRO A 50 -0.01 11.89 -10.54
N ASN A 51 -0.99 11.94 -9.64
CA ASN A 51 -1.21 13.11 -8.78
C ASN A 51 -0.01 13.37 -7.88
N ILE A 52 0.51 12.34 -7.24
CA ILE A 52 1.67 12.45 -6.37
C ILE A 52 2.90 12.84 -7.20
N GLN A 53 3.06 12.24 -8.36
CA GLN A 53 4.19 12.56 -9.23
C GLN A 53 4.16 14.03 -9.68
N ARG A 54 2.99 14.56 -10.01
CA ARG A 54 2.85 15.96 -10.36
C ARG A 54 3.13 16.88 -9.20
N LEU A 55 2.72 16.48 -8.00
CA LEU A 55 2.91 17.28 -6.78
C LEU A 55 4.39 17.45 -6.45
N PHE A 56 5.16 16.38 -6.51
CA PHE A 56 6.58 16.40 -6.16
C PHE A 56 7.52 16.66 -7.33
N ARG A 57 7.03 16.46 -8.56
CA ARG A 57 7.70 16.77 -9.82
C ARG A 57 8.78 15.78 -10.22
N ASN A 58 9.64 15.37 -9.31
CA ASN A 58 10.75 14.48 -9.63
C ASN A 58 11.07 13.59 -8.43
N PRO A 59 11.82 12.47 -8.66
CA PRO A 59 12.18 11.55 -7.60
C PRO A 59 12.99 12.16 -6.47
N ASP A 60 13.83 13.14 -6.74
CA ASP A 60 14.68 13.74 -5.71
C ASP A 60 13.83 14.50 -4.68
N ASN A 61 12.87 15.28 -5.14
CA ASN A 61 11.93 15.98 -4.27
C ASN A 61 11.10 15.00 -3.46
N PHE A 62 10.62 13.94 -4.12
CA PHE A 62 9.85 12.91 -3.48
C PHE A 62 10.66 12.19 -2.39
N GLY A 63 11.89 11.82 -2.72
CA GLY A 63 12.80 11.18 -1.79
C GLY A 63 13.13 12.05 -0.58
N ALA A 64 13.37 13.34 -0.80
CA ALA A 64 13.62 14.27 0.29
C ALA A 64 12.40 14.37 1.24
N MET A 65 11.21 14.42 0.67
CA MET A 65 9.96 14.45 1.46
C MET A 65 9.83 13.20 2.32
N VAL A 66 10.08 12.04 1.74
CA VAL A 66 9.96 10.78 2.48
C VAL A 66 11.01 10.68 3.59
N ARG A 67 12.25 10.99 3.29
CA ARG A 67 13.31 10.96 4.31
C ARG A 67 13.02 11.90 5.48
N ASN A 68 12.48 13.07 5.20
CA ASN A 68 12.23 14.08 6.22
C ASN A 68 10.90 13.92 6.94
N GLY A 69 9.85 13.54 6.19
CA GLY A 69 8.50 13.46 6.74
C GLY A 69 8.06 12.06 7.13
N TYR A 70 8.65 11.03 6.53
CA TYR A 70 8.27 9.64 6.74
C TYR A 70 9.50 8.76 6.90
N PRO A 71 10.39 9.08 7.86
CA PRO A 71 11.63 8.31 8.00
C PRO A 71 11.40 6.83 8.29
N MET A 72 10.27 6.49 8.93
CA MET A 72 9.91 5.10 9.19
C MET A 72 9.61 4.33 7.90
N VAL A 73 9.15 5.02 6.85
CA VAL A 73 8.90 4.39 5.54
C VAL A 73 10.21 4.18 4.79
N TRP A 74 11.13 5.12 4.94
CA TRP A 74 12.44 5.06 4.29
C TRP A 74 13.32 3.96 4.88
N ARG A 75 13.28 3.80 6.21
CA ARG A 75 14.10 2.81 6.92
C ARG A 75 13.28 2.07 7.97
N PRO A 76 12.33 1.23 7.55
CA PRO A 76 11.57 0.44 8.50
C PRO A 76 12.39 -0.74 9.02
N ALA A 77 12.19 -1.09 10.29
CA ALA A 77 12.71 -2.32 10.86
C ALA A 77 11.74 -3.47 10.60
N ASP A 78 10.44 -3.20 10.60
CA ASP A 78 9.40 -4.20 10.35
C ASP A 78 8.20 -3.53 9.69
N VAL A 79 7.55 -4.26 8.81
CA VAL A 79 6.35 -3.79 8.08
C VAL A 79 5.29 -4.87 8.16
N ARG A 80 4.09 -4.50 8.62
CA ARG A 80 2.94 -5.40 8.66
C ARG A 80 1.76 -4.75 7.97
N PHE A 81 1.15 -5.49 7.06
CA PHE A 81 -0.09 -5.05 6.42
C PHE A 81 -1.26 -5.44 7.30
N LEU A 82 -2.10 -4.47 7.61
CA LEU A 82 -3.29 -4.68 8.41
C LEU A 82 -4.51 -4.71 7.48
N GLU A 83 -5.63 -4.14 7.89
CA GLU A 83 -6.85 -4.24 7.10
C GLU A 83 -6.85 -3.34 5.87
N LEU A 84 -7.46 -3.82 4.80
CA LEU A 84 -7.79 -3.05 3.61
C LEU A 84 -9.26 -2.69 3.71
N ARG A 85 -9.60 -1.40 3.62
CA ARG A 85 -10.97 -0.91 3.78
C ARG A 85 -11.35 0.02 2.65
N GLU A 86 -12.62 0.03 2.34
CA GLU A 86 -13.20 1.03 1.47
C GLU A 86 -13.87 2.09 2.34
N VAL A 87 -13.47 3.35 2.18
CA VAL A 87 -14.02 4.47 2.92
C VAL A 87 -14.37 5.56 1.92
N ASP A 88 -15.65 5.91 1.83
CA ASP A 88 -16.16 6.93 0.92
C ASP A 88 -15.71 6.72 -0.53
N GLY A 89 -15.71 5.47 -0.97
CA GLY A 89 -15.35 5.10 -2.33
C GLY A 89 -13.87 4.97 -2.60
N ALA A 90 -13.01 5.24 -1.63
CA ALA A 90 -11.57 5.09 -1.76
C ALA A 90 -11.07 3.86 -0.99
N LEU A 91 -10.05 3.20 -1.53
CA LEU A 91 -9.43 2.06 -0.86
C LEU A 91 -8.25 2.53 -0.03
N TRP A 92 -8.23 2.11 1.21
CA TRP A 92 -7.20 2.44 2.18
C TRP A 92 -6.59 1.18 2.76
N GLN A 93 -5.28 1.05 2.62
CA GLN A 93 -4.51 -0.06 3.19
C GLN A 93 -3.80 0.43 4.44
N LYS A 94 -4.20 -0.11 5.58
CA LYS A 94 -3.52 0.22 6.84
C LYS A 94 -2.24 -0.59 6.94
N VAL A 95 -1.17 0.08 7.34
CA VAL A 95 0.16 -0.52 7.47
C VAL A 95 0.74 -0.15 8.82
N MET A 96 1.28 -1.14 9.52
CA MET A 96 2.01 -0.91 10.76
C MET A 96 3.49 -1.01 10.50
N ILE A 97 4.21 0.05 10.79
CA ILE A 97 5.66 0.09 10.57
C ILE A 97 6.35 0.32 11.92
N THR A 98 7.31 -0.56 12.21
CA THR A 98 8.19 -0.37 13.37
C THR A 98 9.49 0.23 12.86
N ASP A 99 9.93 1.33 13.46
CA ASP A 99 11.18 1.98 13.06
C ASP A 99 12.39 1.34 13.74
N GLY A 100 13.59 1.84 13.41
CA GLY A 100 14.84 1.30 13.94
C GLY A 100 15.01 1.47 15.44
N ASN A 101 14.20 2.32 16.07
CA ASN A 101 14.23 2.54 17.51
C ASN A 101 13.14 1.74 18.24
N GLY A 102 12.40 0.90 17.51
CA GLY A 102 11.34 0.08 18.08
C GLY A 102 10.00 0.81 18.22
N ARG A 103 9.90 2.05 17.72
CA ARG A 103 8.64 2.79 17.78
C ARG A 103 7.70 2.32 16.69
N VAL A 104 6.44 2.14 17.05
CA VAL A 104 5.40 1.68 16.12
C VAL A 104 4.65 2.88 15.54
N HIS A 105 4.48 2.86 14.23
CA HIS A 105 3.75 3.87 13.49
C HIS A 105 2.62 3.19 12.71
N LEU A 106 1.45 3.81 12.71
CA LEU A 106 0.32 3.37 11.90
C LEU A 106 0.14 4.34 10.74
N LEU A 107 0.10 3.80 9.54
CA LEU A 107 -0.07 4.57 8.32
C LEU A 107 -1.27 4.06 7.55
N ASP A 108 -1.90 4.93 6.80
CA ASP A 108 -3.01 4.58 5.93
C ASP A 108 -2.67 5.00 4.52
N TYR A 109 -2.58 4.02 3.63
CA TYR A 109 -2.21 4.23 2.23
C TYR A 109 -3.46 4.26 1.38
N GLN A 110 -3.72 5.38 0.72
CA GLN A 110 -4.79 5.45 -0.26
C GLN A 110 -4.32 4.86 -1.58
N MET A 111 -5.04 3.88 -2.08
CA MET A 111 -4.66 3.16 -3.29
C MET A 111 -5.67 3.41 -4.39
N ILE A 112 -5.18 3.63 -5.60
CA ILE A 112 -6.04 3.78 -6.77
C ILE A 112 -5.65 2.77 -7.85
N PRO A 113 -6.64 2.21 -8.56
CA PRO A 113 -6.38 1.32 -9.67
C PRO A 113 -6.19 2.13 -10.96
N LEU A 114 -5.12 1.83 -11.68
CA LEU A 114 -4.89 2.35 -13.02
C LEU A 114 -4.77 1.18 -13.98
N THR A 115 -4.70 1.47 -15.28
CA THR A 115 -4.55 0.40 -16.28
C THR A 115 -3.28 -0.40 -16.09
N GLU A 116 -2.20 0.24 -15.65
CA GLU A 116 -0.93 -0.42 -15.39
C GLU A 116 -0.84 -1.06 -13.98
N GLY A 117 -1.89 -0.96 -13.17
CA GLY A 117 -1.93 -1.55 -11.84
C GLY A 117 -2.20 -0.53 -10.75
N TRP A 118 -2.09 -0.98 -9.51
CA TRP A 118 -2.34 -0.14 -8.34
C TRP A 118 -1.23 0.88 -8.12
N LYS A 119 -1.62 2.08 -7.68
CA LYS A 119 -0.68 3.15 -7.34
C LYS A 119 -1.05 3.79 -6.01
N ILE A 120 -0.04 4.29 -5.33
CA ILE A 120 -0.20 4.99 -4.05
C ILE A 120 -0.58 6.43 -4.34
N ASN A 121 -1.75 6.85 -3.88
CA ASN A 121 -2.27 8.20 -4.11
C ASN A 121 -2.12 9.12 -2.91
N GLY A 122 -1.71 8.60 -1.79
CA GLY A 122 -1.49 9.37 -0.57
C GLY A 122 -1.23 8.46 0.60
N VAL A 123 -0.61 9.02 1.62
CA VAL A 123 -0.34 8.32 2.87
C VAL A 123 -0.66 9.25 4.01
N GLN A 124 -1.43 8.74 4.99
CA GLN A 124 -1.74 9.48 6.21
C GLN A 124 -1.10 8.78 7.40
N LEU A 125 -0.54 9.58 8.29
CA LEU A 125 -0.09 9.08 9.58
C LEU A 125 -1.30 9.06 10.51
N LEU A 126 -1.61 7.87 11.05
CA LEU A 126 -2.76 7.68 11.93
C LEU A 126 -2.44 7.94 13.41
N GLY A 127 -1.36 8.63 13.65
CA GLY A 127 -0.88 8.82 15.00
C GLY A 127 -0.06 7.63 15.48
N ALA A 128 0.76 7.86 16.50
CA ALA A 128 1.50 6.79 17.14
C ALA A 128 0.51 5.87 17.84
N ALA A 129 0.69 4.55 17.71
CA ALA A 129 -0.03 3.63 18.57
C ALA A 129 0.46 3.91 19.99
N ASP A 130 -0.36 4.56 20.76
CA ASP A 130 -0.03 4.88 22.13
C ASP A 130 -0.46 3.71 23.00
N PRO A 131 0.48 2.94 23.54
CA PRO A 131 0.14 1.80 24.39
C PRO A 131 -0.50 2.21 25.71
N ALA A 132 -0.44 3.50 26.04
CA ALA A 132 -1.07 4.00 27.26
C ALA A 132 -2.52 4.42 27.03
N ALA A 133 -2.95 4.46 25.78
CA ALA A 133 -4.31 4.87 25.45
C ALA A 133 -5.31 3.74 25.61
#